data_b0365dcb182f4d601c4aadec938208a6
#
_entry.id   b0365dcb182f4d601c4aadec938208a6
#
_cell.length_a   1.000
_cell.length_b   1.000
_cell.length_c   1.000
_cell.angle_alpha   90.00
_cell.angle_beta   90.00
_cell.angle_gamma   90.00
#
_symmetry.space_group_name_H-M   'P 1'
#
loop_
_entity.id
_entity.type
_entity.pdbx_description
1 polymer ?
#
loop_
_entity_poly.entity_id
_entity_poly.type
_entity_poly.pdbx_seq_one_letter_code
_entity_poly.pdbx_strand_id
1 'polypeptide(L)'
;MDLRELRAQLGLTQQGFAERYDIPFRTVQNWETGLRRPPEYMARLLEYRIRNDLINCKTTVLPEYDPRKMDLPTRRDYVGALSWLKAIRNVISEDFVFALDEALMCQGLFGGRNDEYIVWVYGSDALSRFNGIVVLGNRISRYCVQEKNGLRFTDLNRTLSDSMANESILDFQGITEALSRYYYSNNESFLGVSVAPEYQERFERLADDATDYYSN
;
A
#
# COMPACT_ATOMS: atom_id res chain seq x y z
N MET A 1 2.54 19.10 7.60
CA MET A 1 2.40 18.81 6.16
C MET A 1 3.33 19.73 5.38
N ASP A 2 4.22 19.18 4.56
CA ASP A 2 4.99 19.94 3.56
C ASP A 2 4.28 19.81 2.21
N LEU A 3 3.54 20.86 1.82
CA LEU A 3 2.74 20.87 0.60
C LEU A 3 3.60 20.79 -0.67
N ARG A 4 4.78 21.41 -0.65
CA ARG A 4 5.73 21.39 -1.78
C ARG A 4 6.21 19.96 -2.04
N GLU A 5 6.51 19.23 -0.99
CA GLU A 5 6.96 17.85 -1.09
C GLU A 5 5.85 16.93 -1.62
N LEU A 6 4.62 17.06 -1.10
CA LEU A 6 3.46 16.30 -1.57
C LEU A 6 3.18 16.58 -3.06
N ARG A 7 3.20 17.84 -3.47
CA ARG A 7 3.02 18.20 -4.87
C ARG A 7 4.12 17.63 -5.77
N ALA A 8 5.37 17.67 -5.31
CA ALA A 8 6.49 17.10 -6.06
C ALA A 8 6.34 15.58 -6.26
N GLN A 9 5.82 14.87 -5.27
CA GLN A 9 5.53 13.42 -5.39
C GLN A 9 4.45 13.12 -6.43
N LEU A 10 3.48 14.03 -6.61
CA LEU A 10 2.47 13.93 -7.68
C LEU A 10 3.01 14.31 -9.06
N GLY A 11 4.22 14.86 -9.16
CA GLY A 11 4.80 15.35 -10.41
C GLY A 11 4.10 16.59 -10.97
N LEU A 12 3.35 17.33 -10.14
CA LEU A 12 2.54 18.47 -10.58
C LEU A 12 3.30 19.80 -10.44
N THR A 13 3.03 20.74 -11.35
CA THR A 13 3.37 22.15 -11.17
C THR A 13 2.47 22.77 -10.11
N GLN A 14 2.81 23.96 -9.58
CA GLN A 14 1.92 24.70 -8.67
C GLN A 14 0.55 25.00 -9.31
N GLN A 15 0.55 25.33 -10.60
CA GLN A 15 -0.67 25.58 -11.36
C GLN A 15 -1.50 24.29 -11.50
N GLY A 16 -0.89 23.19 -11.92
CA GLY A 16 -1.57 21.89 -12.04
C GLY A 16 -2.10 21.36 -10.70
N PHE A 17 -1.40 21.66 -9.60
CA PHE A 17 -1.86 21.33 -8.26
C PHE A 17 -3.09 22.16 -7.87
N ALA A 18 -3.05 23.46 -8.15
CA ALA A 18 -4.16 24.37 -7.90
C ALA A 18 -5.44 23.93 -8.64
N GLU A 19 -5.30 23.60 -9.92
CA GLU A 19 -6.40 23.13 -10.77
C GLU A 19 -6.95 21.77 -10.29
N ARG A 20 -6.06 20.82 -9.96
CA ARG A 20 -6.46 19.46 -9.53
C ARG A 20 -7.26 19.43 -8.23
N TYR A 21 -6.93 20.32 -7.30
CA TYR A 21 -7.54 20.34 -5.96
C TYR A 21 -8.52 21.50 -5.76
N ASP A 22 -8.84 22.21 -6.83
CA ASP A 22 -9.75 23.38 -6.82
C ASP A 22 -9.34 24.42 -5.76
N ILE A 23 -8.04 24.70 -5.70
CA ILE A 23 -7.46 25.68 -4.78
C ILE A 23 -6.96 26.87 -5.59
N PRO A 24 -7.29 28.12 -5.22
CA PRO A 24 -6.77 29.28 -5.93
C PRO A 24 -5.23 29.24 -5.99
N PHE A 25 -4.66 29.43 -7.19
CA PHE A 25 -3.21 29.35 -7.42
C PHE A 25 -2.40 30.19 -6.42
N ARG A 26 -2.86 31.41 -6.14
CA ARG A 26 -2.22 32.30 -5.16
C ARG A 26 -2.21 31.72 -3.75
N THR A 27 -3.21 30.92 -3.40
CA THR A 27 -3.28 30.23 -2.11
C THR A 27 -2.23 29.14 -2.02
N VAL A 28 -2.05 28.35 -3.07
CA VAL A 28 -0.98 27.32 -3.15
C VAL A 28 0.39 27.98 -2.98
N GLN A 29 0.65 29.06 -3.70
CA GLN A 29 1.89 29.83 -3.57
C GLN A 29 2.14 30.30 -2.13
N ASN A 30 1.13 30.90 -1.50
CA ASN A 30 1.23 31.41 -0.14
C ASN A 30 1.51 30.28 0.88
N TRP A 31 0.92 29.12 0.69
CA TRP A 31 1.15 27.96 1.56
C TRP A 31 2.56 27.38 1.38
N GLU A 32 3.03 27.25 0.15
CA GLU A 32 4.37 26.71 -0.14
C GLU A 32 5.51 27.68 0.26
N THR A 33 5.25 28.98 0.24
CA THR A 33 6.23 29.99 0.68
C THR A 33 6.18 30.25 2.19
N GLY A 34 5.20 29.66 2.89
CA GLY A 34 5.00 29.88 4.33
C GLY A 34 4.39 31.24 4.69
N LEU A 35 3.98 32.04 3.69
CA LEU A 35 3.34 33.33 3.92
C LEU A 35 1.99 33.18 4.66
N ARG A 36 1.32 32.07 4.42
CA ARG A 36 0.10 31.66 5.15
C ARG A 36 0.17 30.14 5.37
N ARG A 37 -0.47 29.68 6.43
CA ARG A 37 -0.66 28.23 6.67
C ARG A 37 -2.10 27.86 6.37
N PRO A 38 -2.35 26.69 5.76
CA PRO A 38 -3.71 26.20 5.65
C PRO A 38 -4.29 25.95 7.02
N PRO A 39 -5.61 26.17 7.24
CA PRO A 39 -6.29 25.72 8.45
C PRO A 39 -6.01 24.23 8.69
N GLU A 40 -5.89 23.80 9.94
CA GLU A 40 -5.46 22.44 10.27
C GLU A 40 -6.39 21.37 9.65
N TYR A 41 -7.71 21.57 9.70
CA TYR A 41 -8.66 20.67 9.09
C TYR A 41 -8.49 20.58 7.56
N MET A 42 -8.23 21.70 6.89
CA MET A 42 -7.98 21.75 5.45
C MET A 42 -6.66 21.02 5.10
N ALA A 43 -5.63 21.23 5.91
CA ALA A 43 -4.36 20.53 5.75
C ALA A 43 -4.53 19.02 5.83
N ARG A 44 -5.32 18.51 6.79
CA ARG A 44 -5.62 17.08 6.95
C ARG A 44 -6.42 16.53 5.78
N LEU A 45 -7.49 17.24 5.35
CA LEU A 45 -8.31 16.82 4.21
C LEU A 45 -7.50 16.78 2.91
N LEU A 46 -6.68 17.81 2.69
CA LEU A 46 -5.84 17.89 1.49
C LEU A 46 -4.76 16.81 1.50
N GLU A 47 -4.11 16.58 2.64
CA GLU A 47 -3.13 15.51 2.80
C GLU A 47 -3.76 14.13 2.54
N TYR A 48 -4.94 13.88 3.09
CA TYR A 48 -5.71 12.65 2.84
C TYR A 48 -6.00 12.47 1.35
N ARG A 49 -6.51 13.51 0.69
CA ARG A 49 -6.82 13.47 -0.75
C ARG A 49 -5.58 13.24 -1.60
N ILE A 50 -4.47 13.93 -1.31
CA ILE A 50 -3.21 13.76 -2.03
C ILE A 50 -2.65 12.35 -1.86
N ARG A 51 -2.72 11.79 -0.65
CA ARG A 51 -2.30 10.40 -0.40
C ARG A 51 -3.06 9.42 -1.29
N ASN A 52 -4.38 9.59 -1.39
CA ASN A 52 -5.20 8.76 -2.28
C ASN A 52 -4.85 8.95 -3.75
N ASP A 53 -4.59 10.18 -4.18
CA ASP A 53 -4.17 10.47 -5.55
C ASP A 53 -2.75 9.97 -5.91
N LEU A 54 -1.90 9.71 -4.90
CA LEU A 54 -0.59 9.07 -5.08
C LEU A 54 -0.69 7.54 -5.23
N ILE A 55 -1.88 6.98 -5.10
CA ILE A 55 -2.15 5.56 -5.29
C ILE A 55 -2.27 5.29 -6.80
N ASN A 56 -1.17 4.92 -7.42
CA ASN A 56 -1.15 4.42 -8.80
C ASN A 56 -1.38 2.90 -8.79
N CYS A 57 -2.63 2.48 -8.64
CA CYS A 57 -2.99 1.08 -8.75
C CYS A 57 -3.07 0.68 -10.23
N LYS A 58 -2.26 -0.28 -10.65
CA LYS A 58 -2.32 -0.88 -11.98
C LYS A 58 -2.55 -2.37 -11.81
N THR A 59 -3.43 -2.92 -12.64
CA THR A 59 -3.56 -4.38 -12.76
C THR A 59 -2.24 -4.97 -13.19
N THR A 60 -1.78 -5.97 -12.50
CA THR A 60 -0.47 -6.60 -12.68
C THR A 60 -0.66 -7.99 -13.30
N VAL A 61 0.31 -8.41 -14.09
CA VAL A 61 0.39 -9.78 -14.62
C VAL A 61 1.43 -10.54 -13.79
N LEU A 62 1.08 -11.76 -13.36
CA LEU A 62 1.99 -12.61 -12.61
C LEU A 62 3.15 -13.07 -13.51
N PRO A 63 4.39 -13.00 -13.05
CA PRO A 63 5.54 -13.46 -13.78
C PRO A 63 5.59 -15.00 -13.83
N GLU A 64 6.00 -15.54 -14.97
CA GLU A 64 6.37 -16.95 -15.07
C GLU A 64 7.75 -17.18 -14.42
N TYR A 65 7.97 -18.42 -13.95
CA TYR A 65 9.28 -18.85 -13.46
C TYR A 65 10.32 -18.83 -14.58
N ASP A 66 11.45 -18.19 -14.32
CA ASP A 66 12.59 -18.13 -15.24
C ASP A 66 13.85 -18.70 -14.55
N PRO A 67 14.41 -19.84 -15.00
CA PRO A 67 15.57 -20.46 -14.38
C PRO A 67 16.86 -19.62 -14.46
N ARG A 68 16.86 -18.51 -15.22
CA ARG A 68 17.98 -17.57 -15.30
C ARG A 68 17.95 -16.52 -14.19
N LYS A 69 16.83 -16.41 -13.48
CA LYS A 69 16.67 -15.48 -12.37
C LYS A 69 17.11 -16.12 -11.05
N MET A 70 17.36 -15.27 -10.06
CA MET A 70 17.69 -15.69 -8.71
C MET A 70 16.44 -16.14 -7.96
N ASP A 71 16.51 -17.24 -7.24
CA ASP A 71 15.43 -17.68 -6.37
C ASP A 71 15.46 -16.95 -5.03
N LEU A 72 14.28 -16.72 -4.48
CA LEU A 72 14.09 -16.21 -3.13
C LEU A 72 13.95 -17.34 -2.11
N PRO A 73 14.18 -17.05 -0.81
CA PRO A 73 13.86 -17.99 0.27
C PRO A 73 12.41 -18.45 0.18
N THR A 74 12.18 -19.76 0.31
CA THR A 74 10.86 -20.37 0.22
C THR A 74 10.10 -20.22 1.53
N ARG A 75 8.82 -19.88 1.49
CA ARG A 75 7.99 -19.68 2.68
C ARG A 75 7.95 -20.89 3.63
N ARG A 76 7.98 -22.12 3.09
CA ARG A 76 7.97 -23.38 3.88
C ARG A 76 9.18 -23.56 4.78
N ASP A 77 10.31 -22.94 4.45
CA ASP A 77 11.56 -23.11 5.19
C ASP A 77 11.59 -22.28 6.48
N TYR A 78 10.54 -21.51 6.75
CA TYR A 78 10.49 -20.58 7.87
C TYR A 78 9.27 -20.77 8.76
N VAL A 79 9.49 -20.70 10.06
CA VAL A 79 8.41 -20.68 11.05
C VAL A 79 7.85 -19.25 11.15
N GLY A 80 6.65 -19.05 10.62
CA GLY A 80 5.97 -17.77 10.63
C GLY A 80 6.36 -16.82 9.49
N ALA A 81 5.38 -16.00 9.05
CA ALA A 81 5.52 -15.12 7.91
C ALA A 81 6.65 -14.07 8.08
N LEU A 82 6.77 -13.48 9.26
CA LEU A 82 7.77 -12.44 9.51
C LEU A 82 9.22 -12.96 9.41
N SER A 83 9.48 -14.22 9.77
CA SER A 83 10.80 -14.82 9.64
C SER A 83 11.20 -14.98 8.18
N TRP A 84 10.26 -15.40 7.35
CA TRP A 84 10.42 -15.50 5.91
C TRP A 84 10.64 -14.13 5.26
N LEU A 85 9.82 -13.12 5.57
CA LEU A 85 9.98 -11.77 5.02
C LEU A 85 11.32 -11.14 5.42
N LYS A 86 11.82 -11.40 6.63
CA LYS A 86 13.16 -10.98 7.04
C LYS A 86 14.25 -11.69 6.22
N ALA A 87 14.10 -12.97 5.92
CA ALA A 87 15.04 -13.70 5.08
C ALA A 87 15.08 -13.11 3.65
N ILE A 88 13.92 -12.79 3.05
CA ILE A 88 13.83 -12.09 1.76
C ILE A 88 14.56 -10.73 1.85
N ARG A 89 14.28 -9.95 2.89
CA ARG A 89 14.91 -8.63 3.07
C ARG A 89 16.44 -8.73 3.18
N ASN A 90 16.97 -9.81 3.77
CA ASN A 90 18.40 -10.02 3.91
C ASN A 90 19.09 -10.46 2.60
N VAL A 91 18.37 -11.12 1.69
CA VAL A 91 18.88 -11.53 0.37
C VAL A 91 18.91 -10.37 -0.61
N ILE A 92 17.93 -9.49 -0.53
CA ILE A 92 17.78 -8.35 -1.44
C ILE A 92 18.50 -7.14 -0.85
N SER A 93 19.53 -6.67 -1.53
CA SER A 93 20.32 -5.50 -1.09
C SER A 93 19.67 -4.16 -1.43
N GLU A 94 18.83 -4.12 -2.46
CA GLU A 94 18.11 -2.93 -2.90
C GLU A 94 17.09 -2.48 -1.88
N ASP A 95 16.74 -1.20 -1.92
CA ASP A 95 15.63 -0.67 -1.13
C ASP A 95 14.30 -1.01 -1.78
N PHE A 96 13.36 -1.53 -0.98
CA PHE A 96 12.01 -1.86 -1.40
C PHE A 96 11.03 -1.81 -0.22
N VAL A 97 9.76 -1.80 -0.55
CA VAL A 97 8.65 -1.79 0.40
C VAL A 97 7.74 -2.97 0.07
N PHE A 98 7.48 -3.83 1.03
CA PHE A 98 6.50 -4.91 0.88
C PHE A 98 5.09 -4.35 0.68
N ALA A 99 4.32 -5.00 -0.17
CA ALA A 99 2.96 -4.60 -0.53
C ALA A 99 1.99 -5.79 -0.39
N LEU A 100 0.72 -5.55 -0.57
CA LEU A 100 -0.36 -6.56 -0.61
C LEU A 100 -0.28 -7.56 0.56
N ASP A 101 -0.22 -8.85 0.27
CA ASP A 101 -0.23 -9.93 1.27
C ASP A 101 0.93 -9.81 2.25
N GLU A 102 2.15 -9.47 1.76
CA GLU A 102 3.31 -9.28 2.62
C GLU A 102 3.15 -8.09 3.55
N ALA A 103 2.51 -7.02 3.09
CA ALA A 103 2.20 -5.88 3.94
C ALA A 103 1.17 -6.25 5.02
N LEU A 104 0.13 -7.01 4.69
CA LEU A 104 -0.84 -7.53 5.67
C LEU A 104 -0.17 -8.46 6.69
N MET A 105 0.78 -9.30 6.25
CA MET A 105 1.60 -10.14 7.16
C MET A 105 2.44 -9.28 8.11
N CYS A 106 3.09 -8.23 7.62
CA CYS A 106 3.86 -7.30 8.45
C CYS A 106 2.98 -6.58 9.49
N GLN A 107 1.74 -6.29 9.13
CA GLN A 107 0.74 -5.69 10.02
C GLN A 107 0.15 -6.69 11.04
N GLY A 108 0.36 -8.00 10.83
CA GLY A 108 -0.19 -9.06 11.67
C GLY A 108 -1.66 -9.39 11.37
N LEU A 109 -2.16 -8.95 10.23
CA LEU A 109 -3.54 -9.13 9.81
C LEU A 109 -3.75 -10.40 8.98
N PHE A 110 -2.72 -10.87 8.29
CA PHE A 110 -2.80 -12.00 7.37
C PHE A 110 -1.85 -13.15 7.76
N GLY A 111 -2.39 -14.35 7.84
CA GLY A 111 -1.61 -15.56 8.18
C GLY A 111 -0.92 -16.21 6.98
N GLY A 112 -1.35 -15.87 5.78
CA GLY A 112 -0.77 -16.24 4.50
C GLY A 112 -1.17 -17.63 3.99
N ARG A 113 -1.91 -17.64 2.91
CA ARG A 113 -1.93 -18.73 1.92
C ARG A 113 -1.24 -18.23 0.65
N ASN A 114 -0.09 -17.61 0.77
CA ASN A 114 0.62 -17.17 -0.42
C ASN A 114 0.98 -18.40 -1.25
N ASP A 115 0.68 -18.31 -2.51
CA ASP A 115 1.42 -19.11 -3.47
C ASP A 115 2.89 -18.82 -3.22
N GLU A 116 3.64 -19.86 -2.95
CA GLU A 116 4.97 -19.86 -2.36
C GLU A 116 6.03 -19.12 -3.19
N TYR A 117 5.60 -18.50 -4.29
CA TYR A 117 6.46 -17.97 -5.32
C TYR A 117 6.29 -16.47 -5.61
N ILE A 118 5.31 -15.81 -4.99
CA ILE A 118 5.03 -14.41 -5.30
C ILE A 118 5.27 -13.53 -4.09
N VAL A 119 6.02 -12.46 -4.31
CA VAL A 119 6.32 -11.41 -3.33
C VAL A 119 6.04 -10.05 -3.97
N TRP A 120 5.10 -9.35 -3.42
CA TRP A 120 4.66 -8.06 -3.93
C TRP A 120 5.44 -6.92 -3.31
N VAL A 121 6.01 -6.04 -4.15
CA VAL A 121 6.86 -4.96 -3.66
C VAL A 121 6.67 -3.66 -4.45
N TYR A 122 7.00 -2.56 -3.81
CA TYR A 122 7.38 -1.30 -4.45
C TYR A 122 8.90 -1.17 -4.42
N GLY A 123 9.52 -0.86 -5.56
CA GLY A 123 10.97 -0.72 -5.66
C GLY A 123 11.44 -0.61 -7.10
N SER A 124 12.74 -0.63 -7.32
CA SER A 124 13.30 -0.50 -8.67
C SER A 124 13.04 -1.74 -9.53
N ASP A 125 13.03 -1.57 -10.85
CA ASP A 125 12.88 -2.66 -11.81
C ASP A 125 13.99 -3.71 -11.72
N ALA A 126 15.13 -3.36 -11.10
CA ALA A 126 16.22 -4.30 -10.84
C ALA A 126 15.79 -5.50 -9.96
N LEU A 127 14.73 -5.36 -9.18
CA LEU A 127 14.16 -6.44 -8.37
C LEU A 127 13.57 -7.56 -9.22
N SER A 128 13.22 -7.30 -10.48
CA SER A 128 12.69 -8.32 -11.41
C SER A 128 13.71 -9.41 -11.80
N ARG A 129 14.97 -9.29 -11.35
CA ARG A 129 15.97 -10.36 -11.46
C ARG A 129 15.73 -11.55 -10.53
N PHE A 130 14.85 -11.39 -9.54
CA PHE A 130 14.45 -12.48 -8.67
C PHE A 130 13.17 -13.14 -9.17
N ASN A 131 13.12 -14.47 -9.09
CA ASN A 131 11.90 -15.23 -9.33
C ASN A 131 10.83 -14.88 -8.28
N GLY A 132 9.60 -14.76 -8.73
CA GLY A 132 8.46 -14.52 -7.87
C GLY A 132 8.31 -13.08 -7.36
N ILE A 133 9.24 -12.15 -7.64
CA ILE A 133 9.00 -10.74 -7.31
C ILE A 133 8.11 -10.08 -8.35
N VAL A 134 7.08 -9.40 -7.85
CA VAL A 134 6.21 -8.52 -8.62
C VAL A 134 6.39 -7.09 -8.14
N VAL A 135 6.90 -6.24 -9.01
CA VAL A 135 7.07 -4.81 -8.74
C VAL A 135 5.80 -4.07 -9.14
N LEU A 136 5.04 -3.60 -8.16
CA LEU A 136 3.81 -2.82 -8.38
C LEU A 136 4.11 -1.41 -8.90
N GLY A 137 5.27 -0.87 -8.60
CA GLY A 137 5.73 0.43 -9.06
C GLY A 137 7.07 0.82 -8.49
N ASN A 138 7.76 1.74 -9.19
CA ASN A 138 9.11 2.17 -8.82
C ASN A 138 9.13 3.18 -7.68
N ARG A 139 7.98 3.73 -7.33
CA ARG A 139 7.84 4.76 -6.30
C ARG A 139 6.58 4.54 -5.49
N ILE A 140 6.69 4.83 -4.21
CA ILE A 140 5.56 4.90 -3.28
C ILE A 140 5.75 6.12 -2.39
N SER A 141 4.64 6.77 -2.02
CA SER A 141 4.69 7.87 -1.07
C SER A 141 5.19 7.38 0.30
N ARG A 142 6.15 8.09 0.88
CA ARG A 142 6.62 7.80 2.25
C ARG A 142 5.48 7.81 3.29
N TYR A 143 4.40 8.53 3.04
CA TYR A 143 3.23 8.59 3.93
C TYR A 143 2.38 7.32 3.90
N CYS A 144 2.57 6.48 2.87
CA CYS A 144 1.91 5.19 2.75
C CYS A 144 2.82 4.04 3.21
N VAL A 145 3.99 4.35 3.80
CA VAL A 145 4.96 3.33 4.23
C VAL A 145 5.09 3.33 5.74
N GLN A 146 5.00 2.14 6.29
CA GLN A 146 5.30 1.86 7.69
C GLN A 146 6.60 1.06 7.79
N GLU A 147 7.25 1.14 8.95
CA GLU A 147 8.41 0.33 9.28
C GLU A 147 8.23 -0.32 10.65
N LYS A 148 8.42 -1.63 10.71
CA LYS A 148 8.35 -2.42 11.94
C LYS A 148 9.29 -3.62 11.84
N ASN A 149 10.08 -3.86 12.89
CA ASN A 149 11.01 -4.99 12.98
C ASN A 149 12.05 -5.06 11.83
N GLY A 150 12.46 -3.91 11.27
CA GLY A 150 13.37 -3.81 10.14
C GLY A 150 12.73 -4.15 8.77
N LEU A 151 11.41 -4.27 8.70
CA LEU A 151 10.66 -4.46 7.47
C LEU A 151 9.90 -3.18 7.15
N ARG A 152 9.97 -2.75 5.88
CA ARG A 152 9.19 -1.63 5.34
C ARG A 152 8.05 -2.19 4.51
N PHE A 153 6.85 -1.70 4.73
CA PHE A 153 5.63 -2.20 4.09
C PHE A 153 4.60 -1.08 3.93
N THR A 154 3.65 -1.29 3.03
CA THR A 154 2.55 -0.34 2.81
C THR A 154 1.64 -0.31 4.04
N ASP A 155 1.09 0.88 4.36
CA ASP A 155 0.03 1.00 5.36
C ASP A 155 -1.25 0.27 4.91
N LEU A 156 -2.21 0.12 5.82
CA LEU A 156 -3.43 -0.62 5.53
C LEU A 156 -4.24 0.01 4.39
N ASN A 157 -4.37 1.33 4.37
CA ASN A 157 -5.15 2.03 3.37
C ASN A 157 -4.58 1.86 1.96
N ARG A 158 -3.25 1.96 1.86
CA ARG A 158 -2.54 1.70 0.61
C ARG A 158 -2.69 0.24 0.20
N THR A 159 -2.45 -0.69 1.13
CA THR A 159 -2.54 -2.12 0.89
C THR A 159 -3.91 -2.52 0.35
N LEU A 160 -4.99 -2.01 0.96
CA LEU A 160 -6.36 -2.30 0.51
C LEU A 160 -6.65 -1.73 -0.87
N SER A 161 -6.23 -0.50 -1.15
CA SER A 161 -6.42 0.09 -2.49
C SER A 161 -5.66 -0.69 -3.57
N ASP A 162 -4.43 -1.11 -3.29
CA ASP A 162 -3.65 -1.96 -4.19
C ASP A 162 -4.29 -3.35 -4.37
N SER A 163 -4.85 -3.92 -3.30
CA SER A 163 -5.55 -5.21 -3.36
C SER A 163 -6.77 -5.14 -4.26
N MET A 164 -7.56 -4.08 -4.15
CA MET A 164 -8.74 -3.89 -5.00
C MET A 164 -8.40 -3.67 -6.47
N ALA A 165 -7.26 -3.04 -6.75
CA ALA A 165 -6.77 -2.89 -8.12
C ALA A 165 -6.31 -4.23 -8.74
N ASN A 166 -5.97 -5.22 -7.91
CA ASN A 166 -5.41 -6.51 -8.31
C ASN A 166 -6.28 -7.70 -7.88
N GLU A 167 -7.56 -7.49 -7.65
CA GLU A 167 -8.53 -8.48 -7.14
C GLU A 167 -8.48 -9.83 -7.87
N SER A 168 -8.31 -9.81 -9.19
CA SER A 168 -8.36 -11.02 -10.02
C SER A 168 -7.19 -12.01 -9.80
N ILE A 169 -6.15 -11.59 -9.09
CA ILE A 169 -4.92 -12.37 -8.89
C ILE A 169 -4.54 -12.54 -7.41
N LEU A 170 -5.38 -12.07 -6.50
CA LEU A 170 -5.18 -12.17 -5.06
C LEU A 170 -6.16 -13.14 -4.41
N ASP A 171 -5.77 -13.69 -3.27
CA ASP A 171 -6.67 -14.43 -2.38
C ASP A 171 -7.60 -13.46 -1.64
N PHE A 172 -8.75 -13.20 -2.25
CA PHE A 172 -9.72 -12.25 -1.72
C PHE A 172 -10.34 -12.69 -0.41
N GLN A 173 -10.43 -14.00 -0.17
CA GLN A 173 -10.87 -14.55 1.13
C GLN A 173 -9.85 -14.20 2.23
N GLY A 174 -8.56 -14.27 1.93
CA GLY A 174 -7.50 -13.86 2.85
C GLY A 174 -7.56 -12.37 3.19
N ILE A 175 -7.92 -11.51 2.22
CA ILE A 175 -8.13 -10.08 2.45
C ILE A 175 -9.34 -9.83 3.34
N THR A 176 -10.45 -10.55 3.12
CA THR A 176 -11.65 -10.50 3.98
C THR A 176 -11.31 -10.91 5.41
N GLU A 177 -10.55 -12.00 5.60
CA GLU A 177 -10.07 -12.42 6.91
C GLU A 177 -9.20 -11.35 7.58
N ALA A 178 -8.30 -10.73 6.83
CA ALA A 178 -7.45 -9.66 7.34
C ALA A 178 -8.26 -8.44 7.80
N LEU A 179 -9.27 -8.04 7.04
CA LEU A 179 -10.19 -6.98 7.43
C LEU A 179 -11.03 -7.35 8.65
N SER A 180 -11.50 -8.59 8.73
CA SER A 180 -12.22 -9.09 9.91
C SER A 180 -11.34 -9.01 11.16
N ARG A 181 -10.10 -9.45 11.09
CA ARG A 181 -9.12 -9.32 12.19
C ARG A 181 -8.89 -7.87 12.59
N TYR A 182 -8.77 -6.97 11.62
CA TYR A 182 -8.65 -5.54 11.90
C TYR A 182 -9.88 -5.02 12.63
N TYR A 183 -11.08 -5.30 12.13
CA TYR A 183 -12.35 -4.88 12.70
C TYR A 183 -12.47 -5.27 14.18
N TYR A 184 -12.30 -6.56 14.49
CA TYR A 184 -12.40 -7.04 15.87
C TYR A 184 -11.26 -6.56 16.78
N SER A 185 -10.05 -6.33 16.25
CA SER A 185 -8.95 -5.76 17.04
C SER A 185 -9.06 -4.25 17.24
N ASN A 186 -9.91 -3.57 16.47
CA ASN A 186 -10.12 -2.13 16.49
C ASN A 186 -11.51 -1.74 17.06
N ASN A 187 -11.95 -2.43 18.11
CA ASN A 187 -13.24 -2.21 18.78
C ASN A 187 -14.45 -2.27 17.82
N GLU A 188 -14.50 -3.29 16.97
CA GLU A 188 -15.56 -3.50 15.98
C GLU A 188 -15.79 -2.27 15.09
N SER A 189 -14.69 -1.71 14.57
CA SER A 189 -14.75 -0.49 13.79
C SER A 189 -13.73 -0.49 12.65
N PHE A 190 -14.13 0.02 11.49
CA PHE A 190 -13.25 0.39 10.38
C PHE A 190 -12.81 1.86 10.44
N LEU A 191 -12.93 2.51 11.58
CA LEU A 191 -12.50 3.90 11.72
C LEU A 191 -11.01 4.06 11.37
N GLY A 192 -10.71 4.97 10.43
CA GLY A 192 -9.35 5.21 9.93
C GLY A 192 -8.97 4.37 8.71
N VAL A 193 -9.81 3.39 8.33
CA VAL A 193 -9.65 2.68 7.05
C VAL A 193 -10.24 3.52 5.92
N SER A 194 -9.49 3.63 4.84
CA SER A 194 -9.93 4.33 3.63
C SER A 194 -9.24 3.74 2.41
N VAL A 195 -9.93 3.74 1.29
CA VAL A 195 -9.42 3.29 -0.01
C VAL A 195 -9.50 4.43 -1.02
N ALA A 196 -8.89 4.24 -2.19
CA ALA A 196 -9.06 5.19 -3.29
C ALA A 196 -10.55 5.30 -3.67
N PRO A 197 -11.03 6.49 -4.06
CA PRO A 197 -12.47 6.72 -4.30
C PRO A 197 -13.11 5.77 -5.29
N GLU A 198 -12.38 5.34 -6.31
CA GLU A 198 -12.83 4.38 -7.31
C GLU A 198 -13.09 2.97 -6.75
N TYR A 199 -12.58 2.67 -5.55
CA TYR A 199 -12.74 1.37 -4.89
C TYR A 199 -13.69 1.41 -3.70
N GLN A 200 -14.28 2.56 -3.39
CA GLN A 200 -15.10 2.76 -2.20
C GLN A 200 -16.26 1.76 -2.11
N GLU A 201 -17.05 1.60 -3.18
CA GLU A 201 -18.19 0.67 -3.22
C GLU A 201 -17.74 -0.79 -3.04
N ARG A 202 -16.58 -1.12 -3.60
CA ARG A 202 -16.00 -2.46 -3.46
C ARG A 202 -15.50 -2.72 -2.04
N PHE A 203 -14.90 -1.71 -1.42
CA PHE A 203 -14.48 -1.78 -0.02
C PHE A 203 -15.66 -1.96 0.92
N GLU A 204 -16.77 -1.25 0.72
CA GLU A 204 -17.98 -1.36 1.54
C GLU A 204 -18.52 -2.79 1.54
N ARG A 205 -18.61 -3.42 0.37
CA ARG A 205 -19.02 -4.83 0.26
C ARG A 205 -18.08 -5.77 1.01
N LEU A 206 -16.78 -5.57 0.84
CA LEU A 206 -15.76 -6.39 1.50
C LEU A 206 -15.77 -6.18 3.03
N ALA A 207 -16.04 -4.97 3.49
CA ALA A 207 -16.19 -4.65 4.90
C ALA A 207 -17.41 -5.32 5.52
N ASP A 208 -18.53 -5.36 4.80
CA ASP A 208 -19.73 -6.08 5.23
C ASP A 208 -19.44 -7.59 5.36
N ASP A 209 -18.83 -8.21 4.36
CA ASP A 209 -18.41 -9.61 4.41
C ASP A 209 -17.44 -9.88 5.57
N ALA A 210 -16.55 -8.93 5.88
CA ALA A 210 -15.56 -9.06 6.95
C ALA A 210 -16.19 -9.01 8.36
N THR A 211 -17.27 -8.29 8.56
CA THR A 211 -17.97 -8.24 9.85
C THR A 211 -18.66 -9.56 10.19
N ASP A 212 -19.08 -10.31 9.18
CA ASP A 212 -19.79 -11.59 9.34
C ASP A 212 -18.86 -12.81 9.22
N TYR A 213 -17.57 -12.59 8.95
CA TYR A 213 -16.61 -13.66 8.60
C TYR A 213 -16.50 -14.77 9.66
N TYR A 214 -16.57 -14.43 10.94
CA TYR A 214 -16.52 -15.40 12.05
C TYR A 214 -17.91 -15.77 12.60
N SER A 215 -18.97 -15.21 12.03
CA SER A 215 -20.34 -15.50 12.47
C SER A 215 -20.95 -16.71 11.73
N ASN A 216 -20.28 -17.21 10.71
CA ASN A 216 -20.60 -18.40 9.94
C ASN A 216 -19.55 -19.49 10.23
#